data_2680c4398fab7fed49a9586be32ee023
#
_entry.id   2680c4398fab7fed49a9586be32ee023
#
_cell.length_a   1.000
_cell.length_b   1.000
_cell.length_c   1.000
_cell.angle_alpha   90.00
_cell.angle_beta   90.00
_cell.angle_gamma   90.00
#
_symmetry.space_group_name_H-M   'P 1'
#
loop_
_entity.id
_entity.type
_entity.pdbx_description
1 polymer ?
#
loop_
_entity_poly.entity_id
_entity_poly.type
_entity_poly.pdbx_seq_one_letter_code
_entity_poly.pdbx_strand_id
1 'polypeptide(L)'
;MTIHLPGRAAAQAEIAPDLARIMAEQAERDAAEVALHARNKEVLFDGLRLVDIAHVLVSFDGSGDSGQIESIEARSDLDQSVSLPAAQITFAGIDWQSGAPTERRLTLEGAVEELVYDLLSDTHSGWQDNDGAYGEFCIDARARTIHLEFNERFTSSELFTHDF
;
A
#
# COMPACT_ATOMS: atom_id res chain seq x y z
N MET A 1 -22.25 28.35 -49.57
CA MET A 1 -22.58 27.34 -48.55
C MET A 1 -21.59 27.50 -47.41
N THR A 2 -21.98 28.21 -46.35
CA THR A 2 -21.08 28.58 -45.23
C THR A 2 -21.24 27.51 -44.15
N ILE A 3 -20.20 26.75 -43.91
CA ILE A 3 -20.19 25.75 -42.82
C ILE A 3 -19.91 26.51 -41.53
N HIS A 4 -20.92 26.62 -40.68
CA HIS A 4 -20.76 27.16 -39.34
C HIS A 4 -20.21 26.07 -38.42
N LEU A 5 -18.92 26.18 -38.08
CA LEU A 5 -18.29 25.35 -37.03
C LEU A 5 -18.75 25.88 -35.68
N PRO A 6 -19.26 25.01 -34.77
CA PRO A 6 -19.59 25.44 -33.41
C PRO A 6 -18.33 25.92 -32.69
N GLY A 7 -18.44 27.09 -32.08
CA GLY A 7 -17.30 27.79 -31.49
C GLY A 7 -16.66 26.98 -30.34
N ARG A 8 -15.35 27.11 -30.25
CA ARG A 8 -14.46 26.51 -29.23
C ARG A 8 -14.95 26.73 -27.78
N ALA A 9 -15.75 27.72 -27.52
CA ALA A 9 -16.36 28.05 -26.22
C ALA A 9 -17.51 27.08 -25.84
N ALA A 10 -18.27 26.55 -26.80
CA ALA A 10 -19.35 25.61 -26.52
C ALA A 10 -18.80 24.23 -26.14
N ALA A 11 -17.70 23.77 -26.79
CA ALA A 11 -17.04 22.54 -26.47
C ALA A 11 -16.35 22.58 -25.07
N GLN A 12 -15.84 23.75 -24.67
CA GLN A 12 -15.26 23.93 -23.33
C GLN A 12 -16.32 23.94 -22.20
N ALA A 13 -17.53 24.39 -22.48
CA ALA A 13 -18.64 24.45 -21.52
C ALA A 13 -19.25 23.05 -21.25
N GLU A 14 -19.15 22.11 -22.20
CA GLU A 14 -19.60 20.73 -22.03
C GLU A 14 -18.56 19.83 -21.30
N ILE A 15 -17.27 20.13 -21.40
CA ILE A 15 -16.19 19.37 -20.76
C ILE A 15 -16.11 19.63 -19.24
N ALA A 16 -16.45 20.83 -18.78
CA ALA A 16 -16.33 21.21 -17.37
C ALA A 16 -17.22 20.40 -16.40
N PRO A 17 -18.53 20.14 -16.70
CA PRO A 17 -19.37 19.33 -15.81
C PRO A 17 -18.97 17.85 -15.79
N ASP A 18 -18.50 17.29 -16.90
CA ASP A 18 -18.03 15.92 -16.97
C ASP A 18 -16.72 15.73 -16.17
N LEU A 19 -15.80 16.68 -16.25
CA LEU A 19 -14.58 16.66 -15.46
C LEU A 19 -14.87 16.76 -13.96
N ALA A 20 -15.78 17.65 -13.56
CA ALA A 20 -16.18 17.78 -12.16
C ALA A 20 -16.83 16.50 -11.62
N ARG A 21 -17.64 15.81 -12.42
CA ARG A 21 -18.24 14.53 -12.07
C ARG A 21 -17.18 13.45 -11.92
N ILE A 22 -16.24 13.33 -12.88
CA ILE A 22 -15.15 12.34 -12.82
C ILE A 22 -14.28 12.57 -11.58
N MET A 23 -13.94 13.83 -11.25
CA MET A 23 -13.16 14.16 -10.06
C MET A 23 -13.93 13.83 -8.77
N ALA A 24 -15.25 14.05 -8.73
CA ALA A 24 -16.07 13.68 -7.59
C ALA A 24 -16.14 12.15 -7.39
N GLU A 25 -16.36 11.39 -8.47
CA GLU A 25 -16.36 9.94 -8.45
C GLU A 25 -15.00 9.37 -8.00
N GLN A 26 -13.89 9.98 -8.45
CA GLN A 26 -12.55 9.59 -8.01
C GLN A 26 -12.33 9.88 -6.52
N ALA A 27 -12.73 11.05 -6.05
CA ALA A 27 -12.62 11.42 -4.63
C ALA A 27 -13.44 10.48 -3.71
N GLU A 28 -14.63 10.05 -4.17
CA GLU A 28 -15.44 9.06 -3.43
C GLU A 28 -14.76 7.70 -3.36
N ARG A 29 -14.13 7.25 -4.46
CA ARG A 29 -13.35 5.99 -4.50
C ARG A 29 -12.15 6.06 -3.57
N ASP A 30 -11.37 7.13 -3.63
CA ASP A 30 -10.19 7.33 -2.79
C ASP A 30 -10.57 7.34 -1.30
N ALA A 31 -11.69 8.01 -0.95
CA ALA A 31 -12.19 8.02 0.42
C ALA A 31 -12.67 6.63 0.89
N ALA A 32 -13.30 5.86 0.02
CA ALA A 32 -13.74 4.50 0.31
C ALA A 32 -12.55 3.55 0.51
N GLU A 33 -11.50 3.69 -0.30
CA GLU A 33 -10.26 2.92 -0.20
C GLU A 33 -9.52 3.21 1.12
N VAL A 34 -9.38 4.47 1.49
CA VAL A 34 -8.79 4.89 2.78
C VAL A 34 -9.56 4.29 3.96
N ALA A 35 -10.90 4.34 3.93
CA ALA A 35 -11.72 3.77 4.98
C ALA A 35 -11.59 2.25 5.07
N LEU A 36 -11.46 1.58 3.92
CA LEU A 36 -11.26 0.14 3.81
C LEU A 36 -9.91 -0.29 4.41
N HIS A 37 -8.83 0.40 4.04
CA HIS A 37 -7.49 0.15 4.59
C HIS A 37 -7.45 0.37 6.10
N ALA A 38 -8.09 1.43 6.60
CA ALA A 38 -8.20 1.69 8.04
C ALA A 38 -8.92 0.55 8.77
N ARG A 39 -10.03 0.06 8.22
CA ARG A 39 -10.79 -1.07 8.79
C ARG A 39 -9.95 -2.36 8.80
N ASN A 40 -9.30 -2.71 7.71
CA ASN A 40 -8.50 -3.92 7.59
C ASN A 40 -7.30 -3.89 8.54
N LYS A 41 -6.68 -2.73 8.73
CA LYS A 41 -5.63 -2.53 9.72
C LYS A 41 -6.11 -2.83 11.14
N GLU A 42 -7.30 -2.36 11.52
CA GLU A 42 -7.88 -2.65 12.83
C GLU A 42 -8.18 -4.14 13.01
N VAL A 43 -8.72 -4.80 11.96
CA VAL A 43 -8.96 -6.26 11.96
C VAL A 43 -7.65 -7.04 12.15
N LEU A 44 -6.56 -6.61 11.52
CA LEU A 44 -5.25 -7.22 11.70
C LEU A 44 -4.75 -7.08 13.15
N PHE A 45 -4.82 -5.87 13.74
CA PHE A 45 -4.43 -5.67 15.14
C PHE A 45 -5.23 -6.57 16.08
N ASP A 46 -6.54 -6.66 15.90
CA ASP A 46 -7.39 -7.53 16.71
C ASP A 46 -7.01 -9.00 16.54
N GLY A 47 -6.77 -9.44 15.30
CA GLY A 47 -6.35 -10.80 14.99
C GLY A 47 -5.03 -11.19 15.64
N LEU A 48 -4.04 -10.29 15.61
CA LEU A 48 -2.74 -10.50 16.26
C LEU A 48 -2.88 -10.58 17.78
N ARG A 49 -3.68 -9.70 18.38
CA ARG A 49 -3.93 -9.71 19.84
C ARG A 49 -4.66 -10.96 20.32
N LEU A 50 -5.58 -11.48 19.52
CA LEU A 50 -6.29 -12.72 19.86
C LEU A 50 -5.39 -13.96 19.97
N VAL A 51 -4.21 -13.91 19.35
CA VAL A 51 -3.21 -14.99 19.38
C VAL A 51 -1.93 -14.60 20.16
N ASP A 52 -2.04 -13.61 21.05
CA ASP A 52 -0.98 -13.14 21.93
C ASP A 52 0.29 -12.63 21.22
N ILE A 53 0.13 -12.09 20.02
CA ILE A 53 1.20 -11.40 19.29
C ILE A 53 1.16 -9.91 19.60
N ALA A 54 2.28 -9.38 20.08
CA ALA A 54 2.46 -7.98 20.40
C ALA A 54 3.01 -7.18 19.22
N HIS A 55 4.02 -7.74 18.55
CA HIS A 55 4.72 -7.09 17.46
C HIS A 55 4.93 -8.03 16.27
N VAL A 56 4.92 -7.47 15.06
CA VAL A 56 5.35 -8.16 13.85
C VAL A 56 6.36 -7.26 13.14
N LEU A 57 7.56 -7.80 12.88
CA LEU A 57 8.61 -7.16 12.11
C LEU A 57 8.59 -7.76 10.70
N VAL A 58 8.56 -6.90 9.69
CA VAL A 58 8.51 -7.31 8.29
C VAL A 58 9.60 -6.61 7.52
N SER A 59 10.62 -7.33 7.10
CA SER A 59 11.67 -6.80 6.25
C SER A 59 11.34 -7.00 4.77
N PHE A 60 11.72 -6.03 3.94
CA PHE A 60 11.54 -6.07 2.50
C PHE A 60 12.78 -5.59 1.77
N ASP A 61 12.98 -6.08 0.57
CA ASP A 61 14.06 -5.66 -0.34
C ASP A 61 13.57 -5.70 -1.78
N GLY A 62 13.95 -4.70 -2.56
CA GLY A 62 13.63 -4.61 -3.98
C GLY A 62 14.72 -3.91 -4.77
N SER A 63 14.95 -4.39 -5.99
CA SER A 63 15.86 -3.80 -6.96
C SER A 63 15.60 -4.39 -8.35
N GLY A 64 15.97 -3.68 -9.41
CA GLY A 64 15.88 -4.19 -10.77
C GLY A 64 14.46 -4.57 -11.19
N ASP A 65 13.48 -3.75 -10.82
CA ASP A 65 12.05 -3.89 -11.15
C ASP A 65 11.35 -5.08 -10.46
N SER A 66 11.97 -5.65 -9.42
CA SER A 66 11.37 -6.69 -8.58
C SER A 66 11.61 -6.41 -7.10
N GLY A 67 10.63 -6.76 -6.27
CA GLY A 67 10.73 -6.59 -4.82
C GLY A 67 9.88 -7.61 -4.09
N GLN A 68 10.33 -7.98 -2.90
CA GLN A 68 9.67 -8.98 -2.07
C GLN A 68 9.82 -8.69 -0.59
N ILE A 69 8.92 -9.29 0.18
CA ILE A 69 9.09 -9.43 1.62
C ILE A 69 10.14 -10.53 1.86
N GLU A 70 11.17 -10.20 2.63
CA GLU A 70 12.27 -11.12 2.96
C GLU A 70 11.97 -11.95 4.20
N SER A 71 11.36 -11.34 5.22
CA SER A 71 11.03 -12.02 6.45
C SER A 71 9.82 -11.42 7.15
N ILE A 72 9.08 -12.25 7.88
CA ILE A 72 8.02 -11.86 8.80
C ILE A 72 8.33 -12.53 10.14
N GLU A 73 8.60 -11.73 11.16
CA GLU A 73 8.90 -12.19 12.52
C GLU A 73 7.86 -11.69 13.50
N ALA A 74 7.20 -12.63 14.19
CA ALA A 74 6.25 -12.27 15.25
C ALA A 74 6.89 -12.37 16.64
N ARG A 75 6.49 -11.48 17.54
CA ARG A 75 6.95 -11.42 18.92
C ARG A 75 5.78 -11.31 19.90
N SER A 76 5.91 -12.02 21.01
CA SER A 76 4.97 -11.93 22.13
C SER A 76 5.17 -10.67 22.97
N ASP A 77 4.28 -10.47 23.95
CA ASP A 77 4.41 -9.40 24.94
C ASP A 77 5.70 -9.44 25.77
N LEU A 78 6.35 -10.59 25.84
CA LEU A 78 7.66 -10.79 26.50
C LEU A 78 8.85 -10.67 25.54
N ASP A 79 8.62 -10.11 24.36
CA ASP A 79 9.63 -9.95 23.28
C ASP A 79 10.28 -11.29 22.84
N GLN A 80 9.56 -12.38 22.98
CA GLN A 80 10.01 -13.69 22.52
C GLN A 80 9.55 -13.92 21.09
N SER A 81 10.44 -14.41 20.25
CA SER A 81 10.10 -14.84 18.89
C SER A 81 9.08 -15.99 18.96
N VAL A 82 7.99 -15.83 18.24
CA VAL A 82 6.90 -16.80 18.14
C VAL A 82 6.52 -17.01 16.67
N SER A 83 6.00 -18.21 16.37
CA SER A 83 5.46 -18.43 15.01
C SER A 83 4.09 -17.80 14.88
N LEU A 84 3.82 -17.18 13.72
CA LEU A 84 2.46 -16.78 13.37
C LEU A 84 1.59 -18.04 13.24
N PRO A 85 0.50 -18.14 14.02
CA PRO A 85 -0.38 -19.29 13.89
C PRO A 85 -1.17 -19.21 12.59
N ALA A 86 -1.65 -20.37 12.11
CA ALA A 86 -2.50 -20.48 10.92
C ALA A 86 -3.95 -19.95 11.16
N ALA A 87 -4.11 -19.00 12.08
CA ALA A 87 -5.39 -18.33 12.32
C ALA A 87 -5.78 -17.49 11.10
N GLN A 88 -7.08 -17.44 10.84
CA GLN A 88 -7.62 -16.68 9.72
C GLN A 88 -8.39 -15.47 10.21
N ILE A 89 -8.24 -14.38 9.48
CA ILE A 89 -9.02 -13.15 9.63
C ILE A 89 -9.69 -12.80 8.30
N THR A 90 -10.67 -11.92 8.34
CA THR A 90 -11.42 -11.50 7.16
C THR A 90 -11.17 -10.03 6.86
N PHE A 91 -10.55 -9.74 5.74
CA PHE A 91 -10.43 -8.40 5.20
C PHE A 91 -11.65 -8.06 4.36
N ALA A 92 -12.13 -6.85 4.53
CA ALA A 92 -13.13 -6.27 3.66
C ALA A 92 -12.49 -5.79 2.36
N GLY A 93 -13.24 -5.83 1.28
CA GLY A 93 -12.88 -5.33 -0.03
C GLY A 93 -14.07 -4.66 -0.71
N ILE A 94 -13.82 -4.10 -1.89
CA ILE A 94 -14.85 -3.55 -2.76
C ILE A 94 -14.57 -4.05 -4.17
N ASP A 95 -15.59 -4.57 -4.83
CA ASP A 95 -15.56 -4.78 -6.28
C ASP A 95 -15.76 -3.43 -6.98
N TRP A 96 -14.69 -2.90 -7.54
CA TRP A 96 -14.70 -1.58 -8.18
C TRP A 96 -15.52 -1.49 -9.46
N GLN A 97 -15.90 -2.63 -10.05
CA GLN A 97 -16.78 -2.65 -11.23
C GLN A 97 -18.24 -2.52 -10.82
N SER A 98 -18.65 -3.23 -9.79
CA SER A 98 -20.03 -3.27 -9.31
C SER A 98 -20.30 -2.36 -8.11
N GLY A 99 -19.25 -1.91 -7.41
CA GLY A 99 -19.36 -1.21 -6.13
C GLY A 99 -19.78 -2.10 -4.96
N ALA A 100 -19.89 -3.41 -5.18
CA ALA A 100 -20.34 -4.35 -4.17
C ALA A 100 -19.27 -4.61 -3.11
N PRO A 101 -19.63 -4.71 -1.82
CA PRO A 101 -18.69 -5.12 -0.78
C PRO A 101 -18.28 -6.58 -1.01
N THR A 102 -17.00 -6.86 -0.80
CA THR A 102 -16.41 -8.20 -0.86
C THR A 102 -15.72 -8.52 0.44
N GLU A 103 -15.45 -9.81 0.68
CA GLU A 103 -14.70 -10.28 1.83
C GLU A 103 -13.68 -11.32 1.37
N ARG A 104 -12.48 -11.25 1.96
CA ARG A 104 -11.42 -12.22 1.72
C ARG A 104 -10.91 -12.79 3.04
N ARG A 105 -10.88 -14.10 3.13
CA ARG A 105 -10.29 -14.80 4.27
C ARG A 105 -8.81 -14.99 4.01
N LEU A 106 -7.99 -14.52 4.94
CA LEU A 106 -6.53 -14.56 4.88
C LEU A 106 -5.99 -15.20 6.16
N THR A 107 -4.85 -15.88 6.06
CA THR A 107 -4.06 -16.19 7.25
C THR A 107 -3.52 -14.90 7.83
N LEU A 108 -3.12 -14.90 9.11
CA LEU A 108 -2.47 -13.71 9.70
C LEU A 108 -1.22 -13.29 8.92
N GLU A 109 -0.41 -14.25 8.46
CA GLU A 109 0.76 -13.99 7.63
C GLU A 109 0.36 -13.32 6.30
N GLY A 110 -0.60 -13.90 5.57
CA GLY A 110 -1.09 -13.33 4.32
C GLY A 110 -1.72 -11.94 4.48
N ALA A 111 -2.37 -11.68 5.62
CA ALA A 111 -2.91 -10.37 5.92
C ALA A 111 -1.83 -9.33 6.22
N VAL A 112 -0.74 -9.73 6.90
CA VAL A 112 0.45 -8.90 7.10
C VAL A 112 1.10 -8.57 5.76
N GLU A 113 1.34 -9.57 4.90
CA GLU A 113 1.92 -9.38 3.57
C GLU A 113 1.10 -8.39 2.73
N GLU A 114 -0.21 -8.61 2.65
CA GLU A 114 -1.10 -7.74 1.88
C GLU A 114 -1.05 -6.29 2.39
N LEU A 115 -1.17 -6.09 3.70
CA LEU A 115 -1.12 -4.76 4.28
C LEU A 115 0.22 -4.05 4.02
N VAL A 116 1.33 -4.77 4.13
CA VAL A 116 2.68 -4.22 3.87
C VAL A 116 2.83 -3.80 2.41
N TYR A 117 2.41 -4.64 1.46
CA TYR A 117 2.45 -4.27 0.04
C TYR A 117 1.56 -3.07 -0.29
N ASP A 118 0.36 -3.00 0.29
CA ASP A 118 -0.53 -1.85 0.11
C ASP A 118 0.12 -0.56 0.65
N LEU A 119 0.68 -0.61 1.86
CA LEU A 119 1.36 0.55 2.47
C LEU A 119 2.60 0.99 1.67
N LEU A 120 3.39 0.05 1.13
CA LEU A 120 4.52 0.38 0.24
C LEU A 120 4.04 1.04 -1.05
N SER A 121 2.98 0.51 -1.66
CA SER A 121 2.41 1.07 -2.89
C SER A 121 1.85 2.47 -2.69
N ASP A 122 1.20 2.72 -1.55
CA ASP A 122 0.58 4.00 -1.22
C ASP A 122 1.61 5.08 -0.88
N THR A 123 2.70 4.71 -0.19
CA THR A 123 3.70 5.66 0.32
C THR A 123 4.92 5.81 -0.60
N HIS A 124 5.34 4.73 -1.25
CA HIS A 124 6.54 4.63 -2.07
C HIS A 124 6.29 3.82 -3.33
N SER A 125 5.34 4.25 -4.16
CA SER A 125 5.05 3.59 -5.44
C SER A 125 6.31 3.45 -6.28
N GLY A 126 6.56 2.25 -6.83
CA GLY A 126 7.79 1.95 -7.58
C GLY A 126 9.03 1.72 -6.70
N TRP A 127 8.85 1.40 -5.43
CA TRP A 127 9.93 1.16 -4.46
C TRP A 127 10.94 0.08 -4.90
N GLN A 128 10.55 -0.82 -5.79
CA GLN A 128 11.38 -1.87 -6.35
C GLN A 128 12.13 -1.46 -7.63
N ASP A 129 11.84 -0.27 -8.18
CA ASP A 129 12.36 0.14 -9.47
C ASP A 129 13.81 0.63 -9.38
N ASN A 130 14.59 0.47 -10.46
CA ASN A 130 15.99 0.92 -10.60
C ASN A 130 16.90 0.34 -9.51
N ASP A 131 17.57 1.21 -8.74
CA ASP A 131 18.44 0.80 -7.63
C ASP A 131 17.65 0.22 -6.46
N GLY A 132 16.35 0.49 -6.44
CA GLY A 132 15.40 -0.06 -5.50
C GLY A 132 15.46 0.53 -4.11
N ALA A 133 14.82 -0.18 -3.18
CA ALA A 133 14.72 0.21 -1.78
C ALA A 133 14.70 -1.01 -0.88
N TYR A 134 14.95 -0.80 0.40
CA TYR A 134 14.83 -1.82 1.44
C TYR A 134 14.38 -1.18 2.74
N GLY A 135 13.91 -1.99 3.64
CA GLY A 135 13.50 -1.48 4.94
C GLY A 135 12.78 -2.49 5.80
N GLU A 136 12.16 -1.97 6.82
CA GLU A 136 11.43 -2.78 7.81
C GLU A 136 10.16 -2.07 8.26
N PHE A 137 9.07 -2.83 8.37
CA PHE A 137 7.88 -2.43 9.09
C PHE A 137 7.89 -3.00 10.50
N CYS A 138 7.52 -2.19 11.46
CA CYS A 138 7.19 -2.62 12.81
C CYS A 138 5.70 -2.42 13.03
N ILE A 139 4.96 -3.51 13.11
CA ILE A 139 3.53 -3.53 13.42
C ILE A 139 3.39 -3.76 14.92
N ASP A 140 2.98 -2.73 15.67
CA ASP A 140 2.68 -2.84 17.11
C ASP A 140 1.18 -3.05 17.30
N ALA A 141 0.79 -4.29 17.59
CA ALA A 141 -0.61 -4.64 17.79
C ALA A 141 -1.20 -4.11 19.10
N ARG A 142 -0.36 -3.78 20.09
CA ARG A 142 -0.80 -3.20 21.37
C ARG A 142 -1.08 -1.72 21.23
N ALA A 143 -0.13 -0.98 20.66
CA ALA A 143 -0.26 0.46 20.40
C ALA A 143 -1.16 0.75 19.19
N ARG A 144 -1.46 -0.27 18.38
CA ARG A 144 -2.22 -0.16 17.12
C ARG A 144 -1.56 0.82 16.16
N THR A 145 -0.24 0.71 16.02
CA THR A 145 0.58 1.55 15.16
C THR A 145 1.42 0.72 14.21
N ILE A 146 1.76 1.31 13.08
CA ILE A 146 2.68 0.75 12.11
C ILE A 146 3.75 1.79 11.84
N HIS A 147 5.00 1.41 12.01
CA HIS A 147 6.17 2.22 11.71
C HIS A 147 6.90 1.62 10.52
N LEU A 148 7.34 2.46 9.58
CA LEU A 148 8.13 2.08 8.42
C LEU A 148 9.49 2.77 8.47
N GLU A 149 10.55 1.98 8.45
CA GLU A 149 11.89 2.44 8.10
C GLU A 149 12.14 2.13 6.63
N PHE A 150 12.30 3.16 5.82
CA PHE A 150 12.46 3.04 4.37
C PHE A 150 13.80 3.63 3.93
N ASN A 151 14.55 2.85 3.17
CA ASN A 151 15.87 3.23 2.64
C ASN A 151 15.83 3.10 1.12
N GLU A 152 15.93 4.22 0.43
CA GLU A 152 16.08 4.25 -1.01
C GLU A 152 17.54 4.13 -1.40
N ARG A 153 17.82 3.29 -2.39
CA ARG A 153 19.18 3.14 -2.95
C ARG A 153 19.35 4.06 -4.13
N PHE A 154 20.55 4.58 -4.29
CA PHE A 154 20.93 5.34 -5.47
C PHE A 154 22.39 5.06 -5.83
N THR A 155 22.68 4.98 -7.11
CA THR A 155 24.05 4.89 -7.64
C THR A 155 24.59 6.28 -7.86
N SER A 156 25.79 6.56 -7.33
CA SER A 156 26.52 7.78 -7.63
C SER A 156 27.86 7.43 -8.33
N SER A 157 28.32 8.31 -9.21
CA SER A 157 29.60 8.16 -9.91
C SER A 157 30.45 9.41 -9.75
N GLU A 158 31.77 9.22 -9.62
CA GLU A 158 32.75 10.28 -9.61
C GLU A 158 33.61 10.16 -10.86
N LEU A 159 33.75 11.26 -11.61
CA LEU A 159 34.51 11.29 -12.85
C LEU A 159 35.95 11.75 -12.54
N PHE A 160 36.93 10.95 -12.93
CA PHE A 160 38.32 11.31 -12.96
C PHE A 160 38.84 11.38 -14.41
N THR A 161 39.55 12.43 -14.77
CA THR A 161 40.18 12.58 -16.08
C THR A 161 41.72 12.67 -15.90
N HIS A 162 42.42 11.99 -16.77
CA HIS A 162 43.87 12.00 -16.78
C HIS A 162 44.35 12.24 -18.21
N ASP A 163 45.33 13.14 -18.39
CA ASP A 163 46.07 13.37 -19.64
C ASP A 163 47.47 12.74 -19.51
N PHE A 164 47.90 12.00 -20.55
CA PHE A 164 49.19 11.30 -20.56
C PHE A 164 50.09 11.82 -21.67
#